data_a081c0a22b8140d6f34a15f1a4a12128
#
_entry.id   a081c0a22b8140d6f34a15f1a4a12128
#
_cell.length_a   1.000
_cell.length_b   1.000
_cell.length_c   1.000
_cell.angle_alpha   90.00
_cell.angle_beta   90.00
_cell.angle_gamma   90.00
#
_symmetry.space_group_name_H-M   'P 1'
#
loop_
_entity.id
_entity.type
_entity.pdbx_description
1 polymer ?
#
loop_
_entity_poly.entity_id
_entity_poly.type
_entity_poly.pdbx_seq_one_letter_code
_entity_poly.pdbx_strand_id
1 'polypeptide(L)'
;MPYYMYVSLQDDDKIAVFTMDARTGQLTPQGEVPVAGGPSPLAMSPDRQVLYVGHRTVPGISSFRIDPATGGLTQSGTIAPEAAPTFLSTDRTGRYVLSAYYQGAHAAVHPVGPDGAVGGPPIAWLETAIGAHAIQTDPSNTFAFVPHIDNRGGPNAIFQFTFDPTTGHLTPNAPPRVGQPPGTGPRHFCFHPSKDLLYFSNEQGSSVTGYYFDPATGTLSAFQTISTLPPGYEASNTCSQIQMAPSGTFLYAPNRGHNSIAGFAVDASSGRLTAIGHVATEARPSAFSLDPEGHFLFAAGSETDRLASYRVNSDTGALTPLETYPVGKRPMWVLMTHLGG
;
A
#
# COMPACT_ATOMS: atom_id res chain seq x y z
N MET A 1 12.79 17.42 11.34
CA MET A 1 11.99 17.59 10.12
C MET A 1 10.55 17.29 10.46
N PRO A 2 9.57 18.02 9.94
CA PRO A 2 8.17 17.74 10.23
C PRO A 2 7.70 16.45 9.52
N TYR A 3 6.89 15.67 10.23
CA TYR A 3 6.19 14.52 9.66
C TYR A 3 4.84 14.98 9.17
N TYR A 4 4.49 14.55 7.97
CA TYR A 4 3.20 14.80 7.35
C TYR A 4 2.45 13.51 7.08
N MET A 5 1.13 13.58 7.23
CA MET A 5 0.22 12.50 6.87
C MET A 5 -0.80 13.02 5.86
N TYR A 6 -1.00 12.25 4.80
CA TYR A 6 -2.04 12.47 3.80
C TYR A 6 -3.08 11.36 3.92
N VAL A 7 -4.35 11.73 4.09
CA VAL A 7 -5.48 10.79 4.16
C VAL A 7 -6.44 11.09 3.02
N SER A 8 -6.60 10.15 2.10
CA SER A 8 -7.60 10.28 1.03
C SER A 8 -8.99 9.96 1.55
N LEU A 9 -9.95 10.86 1.33
CA LEU A 9 -11.33 10.78 1.78
C LEU A 9 -12.23 10.65 0.55
N GLN A 10 -12.53 9.39 0.19
CA GLN A 10 -13.14 9.08 -1.10
C GLN A 10 -14.50 9.74 -1.28
N ASP A 11 -15.36 9.72 -0.27
CA ASP A 11 -16.73 10.20 -0.37
C ASP A 11 -16.87 11.69 -0.01
N ASP A 12 -15.77 12.34 0.39
CA ASP A 12 -15.68 13.79 0.59
C ASP A 12 -14.93 14.52 -0.54
N ASP A 13 -14.42 13.79 -1.55
CA ASP A 13 -13.66 14.35 -2.67
C ASP A 13 -12.50 15.24 -2.20
N LYS A 14 -11.72 14.78 -1.22
CA LYS A 14 -10.60 15.57 -0.66
C LYS A 14 -9.48 14.72 -0.06
N ILE A 15 -8.35 15.34 0.16
CA ILE A 15 -7.24 14.82 0.97
C ILE A 15 -7.12 15.67 2.22
N ALA A 16 -7.17 15.05 3.39
CA ALA A 16 -6.85 15.69 4.65
C ALA A 16 -5.33 15.62 4.90
N VAL A 17 -4.76 16.74 5.36
CA VAL A 17 -3.33 16.89 5.67
C VAL A 17 -3.15 17.12 7.16
N PHE A 18 -2.25 16.34 7.76
CA PHE A 18 -1.90 16.46 9.18
C PHE A 18 -0.38 16.55 9.33
N THR A 19 0.07 17.20 10.39
CA THR A 19 1.41 17.01 10.94
C THR A 19 1.37 16.04 12.10
N MET A 20 2.49 15.35 12.34
CA MET A 20 2.66 14.46 13.49
C MET A 20 3.79 14.95 14.38
N ASP A 21 3.56 15.01 15.68
CA ASP A 21 4.63 15.17 16.68
C ASP A 21 5.42 13.87 16.79
N ALA A 22 6.70 13.90 16.46
CA ALA A 22 7.58 12.71 16.43
C ALA A 22 7.77 12.03 17.78
N ARG A 23 7.54 12.71 18.89
CA ARG A 23 7.72 12.18 20.25
C ARG A 23 6.45 11.52 20.78
N THR A 24 5.30 12.09 20.47
CA THR A 24 4.01 11.66 21.03
C THR A 24 3.16 10.86 20.06
N GLY A 25 3.33 11.05 18.73
CA GLY A 25 2.47 10.52 17.69
C GLY A 25 1.17 11.33 17.50
N GLN A 26 1.03 12.46 18.19
CA GLN A 26 -0.16 13.30 18.13
C GLN A 26 -0.26 13.96 16.74
N LEU A 27 -1.46 13.90 16.16
CA LEU A 27 -1.76 14.52 14.87
C LEU A 27 -2.37 15.92 15.08
N THR A 28 -1.92 16.87 14.25
CA THR A 28 -2.48 18.22 14.18
C THR A 28 -2.96 18.47 12.75
N PRO A 29 -4.25 18.75 12.51
CA PRO A 29 -4.76 19.10 11.19
C PRO A 29 -4.06 20.33 10.62
N GLN A 30 -3.67 20.27 9.33
CA GLN A 30 -3.07 21.37 8.60
C GLN A 30 -4.02 21.96 7.54
N GLY A 31 -5.02 21.19 7.15
CA GLY A 31 -6.00 21.60 6.15
C GLY A 31 -6.49 20.44 5.30
N GLU A 32 -7.26 20.79 4.28
CA GLU A 32 -7.86 19.86 3.34
C GLU A 32 -7.65 20.36 1.91
N VAL A 33 -7.40 19.44 0.98
CA VAL A 33 -7.21 19.76 -0.44
C VAL A 33 -8.34 19.10 -1.23
N PRO A 34 -9.16 19.86 -1.96
CA PRO A 34 -10.21 19.30 -2.82
C PRO A 34 -9.61 18.44 -3.94
N VAL A 35 -10.12 17.23 -4.12
CA VAL A 35 -9.70 16.28 -5.15
C VAL A 35 -10.93 15.52 -5.64
N ALA A 36 -11.59 16.06 -6.66
CA ALA A 36 -12.79 15.45 -7.23
C ALA A 36 -12.50 14.09 -7.88
N GLY A 37 -13.49 13.20 -7.88
CA GLY A 37 -13.41 11.88 -8.53
C GLY A 37 -13.11 10.73 -7.57
N GLY A 38 -13.30 10.92 -6.28
CA GLY A 38 -13.14 9.89 -5.25
C GLY A 38 -11.68 9.50 -5.04
N PRO A 39 -10.83 10.34 -4.42
CA PRO A 39 -9.44 10.03 -4.19
C PRO A 39 -9.31 8.77 -3.33
N SER A 40 -8.41 7.84 -3.72
CA SER A 40 -8.23 6.58 -3.01
C SER A 40 -6.76 6.17 -2.93
N PRO A 41 -6.13 5.45 -3.89
CA PRO A 41 -4.73 5.13 -3.71
C PRO A 41 -3.86 6.38 -3.79
N LEU A 42 -2.91 6.48 -2.87
CA LEU A 42 -1.87 7.49 -2.85
C LEU A 42 -0.51 6.83 -3.08
N ALA A 43 0.33 7.48 -3.88
CA ALA A 43 1.74 7.14 -4.02
C ALA A 43 2.59 8.41 -3.98
N MET A 44 3.80 8.31 -3.48
CA MET A 44 4.73 9.44 -3.38
C MET A 44 5.93 9.22 -4.27
N SER A 45 6.43 10.28 -4.89
CA SER A 45 7.70 10.22 -5.61
C SER A 45 8.86 9.91 -4.65
N PRO A 46 9.92 9.22 -5.10
CA PRO A 46 11.04 8.86 -4.22
C PRO A 46 11.74 10.06 -3.58
N ASP A 47 11.75 11.21 -4.25
CA ASP A 47 12.27 12.49 -3.75
C ASP A 47 11.29 13.22 -2.83
N ARG A 48 10.07 12.70 -2.65
CA ARG A 48 8.99 13.25 -1.81
C ARG A 48 8.48 14.63 -2.22
N GLN A 49 8.66 15.01 -3.49
CA GLN A 49 8.20 16.28 -4.00
C GLN A 49 6.81 16.22 -4.65
N VAL A 50 6.34 15.02 -5.01
CA VAL A 50 5.06 14.84 -5.68
C VAL A 50 4.25 13.72 -5.03
N LEU A 51 2.97 14.00 -4.78
CA LEU A 51 1.96 13.03 -4.39
C LEU A 51 1.10 12.67 -5.61
N TYR A 52 1.01 11.39 -5.94
CA TYR A 52 0.12 10.86 -6.97
C TYR A 52 -1.15 10.32 -6.33
N VAL A 53 -2.28 10.66 -6.90
CA VAL A 53 -3.62 10.35 -6.38
C VAL A 53 -4.44 9.62 -7.44
N GLY A 54 -4.85 8.40 -7.16
CA GLY A 54 -5.77 7.66 -8.02
C GLY A 54 -7.21 7.95 -7.65
N HIS A 55 -8.08 8.10 -8.68
CA HIS A 55 -9.50 8.40 -8.52
C HIS A 55 -10.34 7.15 -8.78
N ARG A 56 -11.34 6.90 -7.93
CA ARG A 56 -12.15 5.67 -7.96
C ARG A 56 -13.53 5.85 -8.57
N THR A 57 -14.12 7.02 -8.46
CA THR A 57 -15.49 7.28 -8.98
C THR A 57 -15.47 7.81 -10.41
N VAL A 58 -14.45 8.62 -10.74
CA VAL A 58 -14.15 9.04 -12.10
C VAL A 58 -12.72 8.61 -12.40
N PRO A 59 -12.46 7.69 -13.35
CA PRO A 59 -11.10 7.22 -13.63
C PRO A 59 -10.10 8.36 -13.84
N GLY A 60 -9.05 8.40 -13.04
CA GLY A 60 -8.05 9.47 -13.10
C GLY A 60 -6.81 9.14 -12.28
N ILE A 61 -5.70 9.78 -12.63
CA ILE A 61 -4.49 9.89 -11.80
C ILE A 61 -4.05 11.33 -11.82
N SER A 62 -4.06 11.99 -10.67
CA SER A 62 -3.60 13.37 -10.50
C SER A 62 -2.25 13.42 -9.81
N SER A 63 -1.46 14.43 -10.18
CA SER A 63 -0.18 14.76 -9.56
C SER A 63 -0.30 16.05 -8.78
N PHE A 64 0.23 16.06 -7.56
CA PHE A 64 0.26 17.22 -6.69
C PHE A 64 1.69 17.48 -6.24
N ARG A 65 2.18 18.70 -6.47
CA ARG A 65 3.43 19.15 -5.87
C ARG A 65 3.24 19.37 -4.39
N ILE A 66 4.22 18.94 -3.61
CA ILE A 66 4.22 19.08 -2.15
C ILE A 66 5.08 20.29 -1.79
N ASP A 67 4.53 21.20 -1.03
CA ASP A 67 5.32 22.24 -0.38
C ASP A 67 6.09 21.64 0.82
N PRO A 68 7.41 21.55 0.79
CA PRO A 68 8.18 20.90 1.84
C PRO A 68 8.10 21.61 3.20
N ALA A 69 7.74 22.89 3.23
CA ALA A 69 7.62 23.65 4.47
C ALA A 69 6.28 23.46 5.17
N THR A 70 5.21 23.24 4.41
CA THR A 70 3.83 23.21 4.93
C THR A 70 3.13 21.89 4.72
N GLY A 71 3.68 20.96 3.87
CA GLY A 71 2.99 19.76 3.42
C GLY A 71 1.81 20.04 2.48
N GLY A 72 1.59 21.31 2.11
CA GLY A 72 0.50 21.73 1.23
C GLY A 72 0.62 21.14 -0.17
N LEU A 73 -0.53 20.85 -0.79
CA LEU A 73 -0.61 20.21 -2.10
C LEU A 73 -1.10 21.19 -3.16
N THR A 74 -0.38 21.27 -4.28
CA THR A 74 -0.78 22.05 -5.46
C THR A 74 -0.85 21.13 -6.67
N GLN A 75 -2.03 20.99 -7.29
CA GLN A 75 -2.21 20.13 -8.45
C GLN A 75 -1.34 20.60 -9.62
N SER A 76 -0.58 19.68 -10.21
CA SER A 76 0.33 19.94 -11.34
C SER A 76 -0.09 19.22 -12.63
N GLY A 77 -0.94 18.20 -12.56
CA GLY A 77 -1.41 17.49 -13.74
C GLY A 77 -2.46 16.45 -13.41
N THR A 78 -3.15 15.97 -14.45
CA THR A 78 -4.10 14.86 -14.37
C THR A 78 -4.14 14.12 -15.69
N ILE A 79 -4.18 12.79 -15.64
CA ILE A 79 -4.47 11.93 -16.78
C ILE A 79 -5.75 11.14 -16.51
N ALA A 80 -6.43 10.71 -17.58
CA ALA A 80 -7.65 9.90 -17.54
C ALA A 80 -7.37 8.52 -18.15
N PRO A 81 -6.95 7.51 -17.36
CA PRO A 81 -6.81 6.14 -17.83
C PRO A 81 -8.18 5.52 -18.12
N GLU A 82 -8.20 4.41 -18.88
CA GLU A 82 -9.43 3.73 -19.31
C GLU A 82 -10.23 3.12 -18.12
N ALA A 83 -9.60 2.91 -16.98
CA ALA A 83 -10.22 2.35 -15.78
C ALA A 83 -9.75 3.07 -14.51
N ALA A 84 -10.50 2.92 -13.42
CA ALA A 84 -10.15 3.48 -12.12
C ALA A 84 -9.01 2.68 -11.46
N PRO A 85 -7.87 3.30 -11.10
CA PRO A 85 -6.78 2.61 -10.46
C PRO A 85 -7.16 2.16 -9.04
N THR A 86 -6.79 0.94 -8.70
CA THR A 86 -6.94 0.36 -7.36
C THR A 86 -5.71 0.61 -6.50
N PHE A 87 -4.56 0.71 -7.14
CA PHE A 87 -3.27 0.90 -6.50
C PHE A 87 -2.36 1.77 -7.37
N LEU A 88 -1.53 2.56 -6.73
CA LEU A 88 -0.45 3.32 -7.36
C LEU A 88 0.86 3.05 -6.61
N SER A 89 1.95 3.03 -7.35
CA SER A 89 3.31 3.16 -6.83
C SER A 89 4.17 3.94 -7.82
N THR A 90 5.37 4.31 -7.41
CA THR A 90 6.41 4.79 -8.32
C THR A 90 7.47 3.70 -8.52
N ASP A 91 8.16 3.72 -9.64
CA ASP A 91 9.41 3.00 -9.76
C ASP A 91 10.48 3.62 -8.83
N ARG A 92 11.60 2.94 -8.62
CA ARG A 92 12.63 3.40 -7.68
C ARG A 92 13.35 4.67 -8.10
N THR A 93 13.27 5.03 -9.38
CA THR A 93 13.88 6.27 -9.91
C THR A 93 12.92 7.45 -9.94
N GLY A 94 11.61 7.22 -9.76
CA GLY A 94 10.57 8.24 -9.90
C GLY A 94 10.26 8.65 -11.34
N ARG A 95 10.79 7.91 -12.33
CA ARG A 95 10.51 8.19 -13.75
C ARG A 95 9.18 7.65 -14.22
N TYR A 96 8.58 6.76 -13.45
CA TYR A 96 7.33 6.09 -13.81
C TYR A 96 6.40 5.99 -12.61
N VAL A 97 5.09 6.14 -12.90
CA VAL A 97 4.00 5.74 -12.00
C VAL A 97 3.44 4.41 -12.51
N LEU A 98 3.43 3.41 -11.64
CA LEU A 98 2.82 2.11 -11.90
C LEU A 98 1.41 2.07 -11.29
N SER A 99 0.48 1.45 -11.98
CA SER A 99 -0.92 1.36 -11.56
C SER A 99 -1.52 -0.02 -11.82
N ALA A 100 -2.35 -0.49 -10.89
CA ALA A 100 -3.12 -1.73 -11.01
C ALA A 100 -4.61 -1.41 -11.07
N TYR A 101 -5.34 -2.12 -11.93
CA TYR A 101 -6.76 -1.90 -12.22
C TYR A 101 -7.59 -3.14 -11.94
N TYR A 102 -8.26 -3.16 -10.80
CA TYR A 102 -9.01 -4.33 -10.31
C TYR A 102 -10.08 -4.81 -11.29
N GLN A 103 -11.00 -3.92 -11.68
CA GLN A 103 -12.09 -4.25 -12.62
C GLN A 103 -11.64 -4.15 -14.07
N GLY A 104 -10.67 -3.29 -14.34
CA GLY A 104 -10.07 -3.12 -15.66
C GLY A 104 -9.23 -4.31 -16.11
N ALA A 105 -8.85 -5.21 -15.20
CA ALA A 105 -8.01 -6.38 -15.49
C ALA A 105 -6.64 -6.04 -16.11
N HIS A 106 -6.05 -4.89 -15.75
CA HIS A 106 -4.81 -4.38 -16.31
C HIS A 106 -3.80 -3.98 -15.24
N ALA A 107 -2.55 -3.93 -15.65
CA ALA A 107 -1.47 -3.19 -15.00
C ALA A 107 -0.88 -2.20 -16.01
N ALA A 108 -0.49 -1.01 -15.57
CA ALA A 108 0.06 0.00 -16.47
C ALA A 108 1.27 0.72 -15.89
N VAL A 109 2.06 1.29 -16.79
CA VAL A 109 3.22 2.14 -16.48
C VAL A 109 3.04 3.46 -17.22
N HIS A 110 3.01 4.54 -16.47
CA HIS A 110 2.85 5.90 -16.99
C HIS A 110 4.17 6.66 -16.83
N PRO A 111 4.61 7.42 -17.85
CA PRO A 111 5.81 8.23 -17.74
C PRO A 111 5.57 9.41 -16.77
N VAL A 112 6.62 9.85 -16.10
CA VAL A 112 6.63 11.07 -15.29
C VAL A 112 7.43 12.13 -16.04
N GLY A 113 6.83 13.29 -16.22
CA GLY A 113 7.47 14.44 -16.86
C GLY A 113 8.55 15.09 -15.98
N PRO A 114 9.35 16.01 -16.56
CA PRO A 114 10.43 16.68 -15.82
C PRO A 114 9.92 17.60 -14.71
N ASP A 115 8.65 17.94 -14.73
CA ASP A 115 7.94 18.70 -13.69
C ASP A 115 7.34 17.81 -12.58
N GLY A 116 7.54 16.48 -12.66
CA GLY A 116 7.00 15.49 -11.76
C GLY A 116 5.54 15.09 -12.06
N ALA A 117 4.90 15.68 -13.07
CA ALA A 117 3.54 15.30 -13.41
C ALA A 117 3.47 13.94 -14.13
N VAL A 118 2.49 13.13 -13.77
CA VAL A 118 2.21 11.87 -14.48
C VAL A 118 1.75 12.19 -15.90
N GLY A 119 2.30 11.49 -16.89
CA GLY A 119 2.00 11.65 -18.31
C GLY A 119 1.15 10.52 -18.88
N GLY A 120 0.64 10.77 -20.08
CA GLY A 120 -0.08 9.80 -20.90
C GLY A 120 0.26 10.00 -22.37
N PRO A 121 0.02 9.00 -23.24
CA PRO A 121 -0.50 7.66 -22.93
C PRO A 121 0.46 6.82 -22.06
N PRO A 122 -0.02 5.71 -21.44
CA PRO A 122 0.85 4.80 -20.71
C PRO A 122 1.87 4.15 -21.67
N ILE A 123 3.07 3.93 -21.17
CA ILE A 123 4.14 3.21 -21.90
C ILE A 123 3.78 1.72 -22.03
N ALA A 124 3.21 1.17 -20.97
CA ALA A 124 2.68 -0.19 -20.94
C ALA A 124 1.25 -0.17 -20.41
N TRP A 125 0.33 -0.81 -21.12
CA TRP A 125 -1.03 -1.11 -20.72
C TRP A 125 -1.24 -2.60 -20.94
N LEU A 126 -0.94 -3.38 -19.89
CA LEU A 126 -0.87 -4.83 -19.99
C LEU A 126 -2.17 -5.46 -19.48
N GLU A 127 -2.80 -6.25 -20.32
CA GLU A 127 -3.87 -7.14 -19.90
C GLU A 127 -3.29 -8.18 -18.94
N THR A 128 -3.87 -8.27 -17.74
CA THR A 128 -3.52 -9.26 -16.72
C THR A 128 -4.72 -10.14 -16.40
N ALA A 129 -5.53 -9.76 -15.42
CA ALA A 129 -6.79 -10.40 -15.07
C ALA A 129 -7.59 -9.53 -14.10
N ILE A 130 -8.89 -9.82 -13.94
CA ILE A 130 -9.71 -9.24 -12.87
C ILE A 130 -9.05 -9.51 -11.52
N GLY A 131 -9.12 -8.55 -10.60
CA GLY A 131 -8.57 -8.70 -9.27
C GLY A 131 -7.16 -8.15 -9.08
N ALA A 132 -6.55 -7.51 -10.10
CA ALA A 132 -5.25 -6.81 -9.96
C ALA A 132 -5.34 -5.77 -8.83
N HIS A 133 -4.60 -5.98 -7.73
CA HIS A 133 -4.83 -5.19 -6.51
C HIS A 133 -3.63 -4.37 -6.03
N ALA A 134 -2.45 -4.66 -6.51
CA ALA A 134 -1.23 -3.88 -6.29
C ALA A 134 -0.27 -4.06 -7.45
N ILE A 135 0.69 -3.15 -7.57
CA ILE A 135 1.88 -3.28 -8.42
C ILE A 135 3.02 -2.50 -7.78
N GLN A 136 4.19 -3.12 -7.63
CA GLN A 136 5.42 -2.46 -7.18
C GLN A 136 6.62 -3.13 -7.85
N THR A 137 7.68 -2.34 -8.08
CA THR A 137 8.98 -2.88 -8.46
C THR A 137 9.74 -3.37 -7.23
N ASP A 138 10.61 -4.35 -7.44
CA ASP A 138 11.58 -4.80 -6.44
C ASP A 138 12.61 -3.70 -6.07
N PRO A 139 13.42 -3.89 -5.02
CA PRO A 139 14.43 -2.90 -4.63
C PRO A 139 15.49 -2.60 -5.70
N SER A 140 15.79 -3.55 -6.60
CA SER A 140 16.72 -3.35 -7.73
C SER A 140 16.08 -2.63 -8.91
N ASN A 141 14.77 -2.44 -8.92
CA ASN A 141 14.00 -1.86 -10.02
C ASN A 141 14.05 -2.68 -11.31
N THR A 142 14.19 -4.00 -11.20
CA THR A 142 14.36 -4.94 -12.34
C THR A 142 13.13 -5.84 -12.54
N PHE A 143 12.38 -6.10 -11.47
CA PHE A 143 11.19 -6.94 -11.49
C PHE A 143 9.98 -6.21 -10.93
N ALA A 144 8.77 -6.61 -11.36
CA ALA A 144 7.52 -6.10 -10.80
C ALA A 144 6.52 -7.24 -10.54
N PHE A 145 5.70 -7.07 -9.50
CA PHE A 145 4.71 -8.05 -9.08
C PHE A 145 3.31 -7.45 -9.05
N VAL A 146 2.34 -8.21 -9.57
CA VAL A 146 0.92 -7.83 -9.61
C VAL A 146 0.10 -8.95 -9.00
N PRO A 147 -0.28 -8.88 -7.71
CA PRO A 147 -1.17 -9.84 -7.08
C PRO A 147 -2.61 -9.66 -7.55
N HIS A 148 -3.30 -10.81 -7.73
CA HIS A 148 -4.70 -10.88 -8.13
C HIS A 148 -5.47 -11.70 -7.09
N ILE A 149 -6.48 -11.10 -6.49
CA ILE A 149 -7.28 -11.75 -5.45
C ILE A 149 -8.19 -12.84 -6.02
N ASP A 150 -8.66 -13.74 -5.15
CA ASP A 150 -9.58 -14.83 -5.46
C ASP A 150 -11.05 -14.40 -5.31
N ASN A 151 -11.49 -13.46 -6.14
CA ASN A 151 -12.85 -12.93 -6.10
C ASN A 151 -13.31 -12.52 -7.50
N ARG A 152 -14.60 -12.66 -7.79
CA ARG A 152 -15.25 -12.24 -9.03
C ARG A 152 -14.57 -12.77 -10.30
N GLY A 153 -13.99 -13.96 -10.25
CA GLY A 153 -13.26 -14.56 -11.38
C GLY A 153 -11.77 -14.19 -11.46
N GLY A 154 -11.23 -13.58 -10.41
CA GLY A 154 -9.78 -13.35 -10.30
C GLY A 154 -9.01 -14.66 -10.27
N PRO A 155 -7.79 -14.72 -10.83
CA PRO A 155 -7.03 -15.97 -11.02
C PRO A 155 -6.37 -16.48 -9.75
N ASN A 156 -6.48 -15.81 -8.62
CA ASN A 156 -5.84 -16.19 -7.36
C ASN A 156 -4.33 -16.46 -7.55
N ALA A 157 -3.61 -15.46 -8.05
CA ALA A 157 -2.22 -15.61 -8.44
C ALA A 157 -1.44 -14.30 -8.30
N ILE A 158 -0.11 -14.41 -8.23
CA ILE A 158 0.83 -13.29 -8.33
C ILE A 158 1.43 -13.32 -9.73
N PHE A 159 1.19 -12.30 -10.53
CA PHE A 159 1.83 -12.13 -11.84
C PHE A 159 3.21 -11.53 -11.63
N GLN A 160 4.19 -12.02 -12.39
CA GLN A 160 5.60 -11.66 -12.31
C GLN A 160 6.06 -11.09 -13.64
N PHE A 161 6.76 -9.96 -13.59
CA PHE A 161 7.28 -9.26 -14.76
C PHE A 161 8.74 -8.88 -14.55
N THR A 162 9.51 -8.87 -15.63
CA THR A 162 10.72 -8.05 -15.70
C THR A 162 10.32 -6.61 -15.98
N PHE A 163 11.02 -5.66 -15.38
CA PHE A 163 10.83 -4.24 -15.59
C PHE A 163 12.11 -3.61 -16.13
N ASP A 164 12.01 -2.93 -17.25
CA ASP A 164 13.12 -2.14 -17.79
C ASP A 164 13.03 -0.69 -17.26
N PRO A 165 13.88 -0.30 -16.30
CA PRO A 165 13.82 1.04 -15.72
C PRO A 165 14.27 2.14 -16.68
N THR A 166 14.83 1.80 -17.87
CA THR A 166 15.21 2.77 -18.90
C THR A 166 14.03 3.14 -19.78
N THR A 167 13.21 2.18 -20.12
CA THR A 167 12.10 2.35 -21.07
C THR A 167 10.71 2.31 -20.43
N GLY A 168 10.60 1.82 -19.17
CA GLY A 168 9.33 1.62 -18.47
C GLY A 168 8.55 0.38 -18.93
N HIS A 169 9.11 -0.47 -19.78
CA HIS A 169 8.42 -1.65 -20.26
C HIS A 169 8.38 -2.76 -19.22
N LEU A 170 7.23 -3.44 -19.18
CA LEU A 170 6.99 -4.67 -18.42
C LEU A 170 6.92 -5.84 -19.41
N THR A 171 7.65 -6.90 -19.14
CA THR A 171 7.59 -8.16 -19.92
C THR A 171 7.28 -9.32 -18.97
N PRO A 172 6.34 -10.23 -19.31
CA PRO A 172 6.07 -11.39 -18.45
C PRO A 172 7.34 -12.18 -18.13
N ASN A 173 7.55 -12.51 -16.86
CA ASN A 173 8.69 -13.31 -16.41
C ASN A 173 8.50 -14.81 -16.73
N ALA A 174 9.49 -15.62 -16.43
CA ALA A 174 9.44 -17.08 -16.56
C ALA A 174 9.70 -17.74 -15.19
N PRO A 175 8.66 -18.31 -14.53
CA PRO A 175 7.25 -18.38 -14.95
C PRO A 175 6.52 -17.01 -14.85
N PRO A 176 5.46 -16.78 -15.65
CA PRO A 176 4.78 -15.48 -15.67
C PRO A 176 3.89 -15.24 -14.46
N ARG A 177 3.60 -16.27 -13.68
CA ARG A 177 2.75 -16.17 -12.47
C ARG A 177 3.01 -17.29 -11.49
N VAL A 178 2.72 -17.02 -10.21
CA VAL A 178 2.67 -18.00 -9.10
C VAL A 178 1.22 -18.16 -8.68
N GLY A 179 0.63 -19.34 -8.93
CA GLY A 179 -0.72 -19.70 -8.47
C GLY A 179 -0.75 -19.88 -6.96
N GLN A 180 -1.93 -19.66 -6.37
CA GLN A 180 -2.14 -19.79 -4.94
C GLN A 180 -3.13 -20.93 -4.64
N PRO A 181 -3.10 -21.53 -3.42
CA PRO A 181 -4.18 -22.41 -2.96
C PRO A 181 -5.55 -21.71 -3.05
N PRO A 182 -6.65 -22.43 -3.33
CA PRO A 182 -7.99 -21.85 -3.39
C PRO A 182 -8.34 -21.04 -2.14
N GLY A 183 -8.98 -19.89 -2.33
CA GLY A 183 -9.40 -19.02 -1.23
C GLY A 183 -8.26 -18.19 -0.61
N THR A 184 -7.07 -18.15 -1.20
CA THR A 184 -5.95 -17.30 -0.68
C THR A 184 -6.17 -15.83 -0.97
N GLY A 185 -6.21 -15.44 -2.23
CA GLY A 185 -6.41 -14.06 -2.67
C GLY A 185 -5.29 -13.08 -2.33
N PRO A 186 -4.09 -13.23 -2.93
CA PRO A 186 -2.99 -12.29 -2.67
C PRO A 186 -3.38 -10.88 -3.11
N ARG A 187 -3.16 -9.89 -2.23
CA ARG A 187 -3.73 -8.55 -2.39
C ARG A 187 -2.68 -7.43 -2.45
N HIS A 188 -2.08 -7.11 -1.34
CA HIS A 188 -0.98 -6.16 -1.20
C HIS A 188 0.27 -6.89 -0.70
N PHE A 189 1.43 -6.28 -0.90
CA PHE A 189 2.68 -6.87 -0.46
C PHE A 189 3.69 -5.81 -0.05
N CYS A 190 4.69 -6.24 0.70
CA CYS A 190 5.85 -5.44 1.06
C CYS A 190 7.13 -6.27 0.95
N PHE A 191 8.21 -5.62 0.56
CA PHE A 191 9.56 -6.18 0.61
C PHE A 191 10.12 -6.06 2.02
N HIS A 192 10.95 -7.02 2.40
CA HIS A 192 11.81 -6.85 3.57
C HIS A 192 12.89 -5.80 3.24
N PRO A 193 13.22 -4.85 4.15
CA PRO A 193 14.08 -3.72 3.83
C PRO A 193 15.54 -4.09 3.54
N SER A 194 16.00 -5.29 3.95
CA SER A 194 17.40 -5.71 3.82
C SER A 194 17.61 -7.17 3.42
N LYS A 195 16.55 -7.87 3.04
CA LYS A 195 16.60 -9.30 2.65
C LYS A 195 15.76 -9.54 1.40
N ASP A 196 16.10 -10.59 0.68
CA ASP A 196 15.36 -11.04 -0.50
C ASP A 196 14.08 -11.80 -0.09
N LEU A 197 13.19 -11.09 0.59
CA LEU A 197 11.92 -11.59 1.09
C LEU A 197 10.78 -10.65 0.75
N LEU A 198 9.61 -11.25 0.41
CA LEU A 198 8.35 -10.55 0.24
C LEU A 198 7.27 -11.17 1.12
N TYR A 199 6.32 -10.35 1.55
CA TYR A 199 5.15 -10.79 2.29
C TYR A 199 3.88 -10.24 1.66
N PHE A 200 2.93 -11.12 1.36
CA PHE A 200 1.64 -10.76 0.79
C PHE A 200 0.54 -10.91 1.81
N SER A 201 -0.32 -9.90 1.94
CA SER A 201 -1.62 -10.07 2.60
C SER A 201 -2.56 -10.83 1.67
N ASN A 202 -3.26 -11.83 2.21
CA ASN A 202 -4.21 -12.64 1.48
C ASN A 202 -5.63 -12.22 1.85
N GLU A 203 -6.36 -11.61 0.91
CA GLU A 203 -7.67 -11.00 1.19
C GLU A 203 -8.67 -12.03 1.67
N GLN A 204 -8.93 -13.07 0.87
CA GLN A 204 -9.90 -14.11 1.18
C GLN A 204 -9.38 -15.08 2.25
N GLY A 205 -8.08 -15.37 2.24
CA GLY A 205 -7.45 -16.30 3.17
C GLY A 205 -7.24 -15.77 4.58
N SER A 206 -7.48 -14.47 4.84
CA SER A 206 -7.24 -13.84 6.14
C SER A 206 -5.90 -14.25 6.74
N SER A 207 -4.84 -14.12 5.93
CA SER A 207 -3.50 -14.62 6.25
C SER A 207 -2.42 -13.78 5.60
N VAL A 208 -1.17 -14.04 5.98
CA VAL A 208 0.04 -13.53 5.32
C VAL A 208 0.82 -14.71 4.78
N THR A 209 1.28 -14.62 3.52
CA THR A 209 2.22 -15.58 2.93
C THR A 209 3.59 -14.90 2.71
N GLY A 210 4.63 -15.50 3.28
CA GLY A 210 6.03 -15.10 3.05
C GLY A 210 6.65 -15.88 1.90
N TYR A 211 7.45 -15.16 1.09
CA TYR A 211 8.17 -15.71 -0.08
C TYR A 211 9.65 -15.37 -0.02
N TYR A 212 10.48 -16.32 -0.38
CA TYR A 212 11.83 -16.04 -0.85
C TYR A 212 11.75 -15.42 -2.25
N PHE A 213 12.51 -14.37 -2.46
CA PHE A 213 12.68 -13.69 -3.74
C PHE A 213 14.06 -14.02 -4.28
N ASP A 214 14.12 -14.55 -5.49
CA ASP A 214 15.39 -14.72 -6.20
C ASP A 214 15.69 -13.45 -7.02
N PRO A 215 16.64 -12.60 -6.63
CA PRO A 215 16.95 -11.37 -7.34
C PRO A 215 17.62 -11.58 -8.70
N ALA A 216 18.09 -12.80 -9.02
CA ALA A 216 18.67 -13.11 -10.32
C ALA A 216 17.60 -13.45 -11.36
N THR A 217 16.50 -14.05 -10.93
CA THR A 217 15.44 -14.54 -11.83
C THR A 217 14.10 -13.84 -11.65
N GLY A 218 13.90 -13.08 -10.57
CA GLY A 218 12.65 -12.43 -10.22
C GLY A 218 11.55 -13.41 -9.82
N THR A 219 11.92 -14.62 -9.37
CA THR A 219 10.94 -15.66 -9.01
C THR A 219 10.65 -15.71 -7.50
N LEU A 220 9.46 -16.19 -7.16
CA LEU A 220 8.98 -16.30 -5.78
C LEU A 220 8.78 -17.75 -5.38
N SER A 221 9.26 -18.12 -4.16
CA SER A 221 9.05 -19.41 -3.53
C SER A 221 8.44 -19.24 -2.15
N ALA A 222 7.20 -19.72 -1.94
CA ALA A 222 6.52 -19.59 -0.66
C ALA A 222 7.21 -20.43 0.42
N PHE A 223 7.40 -19.87 1.62
CA PHE A 223 7.99 -20.57 2.76
C PHE A 223 7.07 -20.67 3.98
N GLN A 224 6.03 -19.84 4.06
CA GLN A 224 5.08 -19.82 5.17
C GLN A 224 3.78 -19.14 4.79
N THR A 225 2.66 -19.66 5.27
CA THR A 225 1.39 -18.95 5.38
C THR A 225 0.95 -18.96 6.84
N ILE A 226 0.58 -17.81 7.40
CA ILE A 226 0.16 -17.64 8.79
C ILE A 226 -1.13 -16.82 8.86
N SER A 227 -2.08 -17.24 9.72
CA SER A 227 -3.35 -16.54 9.92
C SER A 227 -3.14 -15.13 10.51
N THR A 228 -3.96 -14.17 10.06
CA THR A 228 -4.08 -12.83 10.67
C THR A 228 -5.18 -12.77 11.72
N LEU A 229 -5.87 -13.88 11.97
CA LEU A 229 -6.98 -13.96 12.93
C LEU A 229 -6.55 -14.70 14.19
N PRO A 230 -7.14 -14.36 15.34
CA PRO A 230 -6.92 -15.12 16.57
C PRO A 230 -7.51 -16.53 16.43
N PRO A 231 -6.97 -17.52 17.18
CA PRO A 231 -7.54 -18.87 17.21
C PRO A 231 -9.03 -18.86 17.56
N GLY A 232 -9.83 -19.65 16.81
CA GLY A 232 -11.27 -19.77 17.06
C GLY A 232 -12.15 -18.66 16.49
N TYR A 233 -11.61 -17.68 15.76
CA TYR A 233 -12.44 -16.70 15.07
C TYR A 233 -13.02 -17.30 13.79
N GLU A 234 -14.36 -17.42 13.72
CA GLU A 234 -15.08 -18.07 12.61
C GLU A 234 -15.95 -17.10 11.79
N ALA A 235 -16.10 -15.85 12.24
CA ALA A 235 -16.89 -14.89 11.51
C ALA A 235 -16.18 -14.41 10.23
N SER A 236 -16.96 -13.84 9.31
CA SER A 236 -16.42 -13.33 8.03
C SER A 236 -15.34 -12.28 8.23
N ASN A 237 -14.22 -12.42 7.53
CA ASN A 237 -13.12 -11.49 7.55
C ASN A 237 -12.43 -11.42 6.18
N THR A 238 -11.73 -10.31 5.93
CA THR A 238 -10.82 -10.13 4.80
C THR A 238 -9.64 -9.27 5.22
N CYS A 239 -8.42 -9.59 4.74
CA CYS A 239 -7.28 -8.71 4.91
C CYS A 239 -7.34 -7.50 3.97
N SER A 240 -6.70 -6.40 4.35
CA SER A 240 -6.52 -5.23 3.48
C SER A 240 -5.05 -5.04 3.08
N GLN A 241 -4.39 -4.04 3.60
CA GLN A 241 -2.99 -3.73 3.32
C GLN A 241 -2.03 -4.62 4.13
N ILE A 242 -0.74 -4.42 3.92
CA ILE A 242 0.35 -5.01 4.68
C ILE A 242 1.52 -4.04 4.68
N GLN A 243 2.15 -3.84 5.82
CA GLN A 243 3.38 -3.05 5.91
C GLN A 243 4.36 -3.70 6.90
N MET A 244 5.63 -3.57 6.57
CA MET A 244 6.74 -3.95 7.44
C MET A 244 7.31 -2.71 8.11
N ALA A 245 7.68 -2.83 9.39
CA ALA A 245 8.43 -1.80 10.06
C ALA A 245 9.77 -1.55 9.35
N PRO A 246 10.29 -0.31 9.31
CA PRO A 246 11.55 0.00 8.63
C PRO A 246 12.75 -0.81 9.14
N SER A 247 12.69 -1.28 10.40
CA SER A 247 13.68 -2.19 10.99
C SER A 247 13.72 -3.60 10.37
N GLY A 248 12.62 -4.01 9.68
CA GLY A 248 12.44 -5.37 9.19
C GLY A 248 12.09 -6.40 10.28
N THR A 249 11.89 -5.98 11.53
CA THR A 249 11.63 -6.88 12.65
C THR A 249 10.16 -7.17 12.92
N PHE A 250 9.26 -6.31 12.44
CA PHE A 250 7.81 -6.44 12.65
C PHE A 250 7.03 -6.19 11.37
N LEU A 251 5.90 -6.89 11.26
CA LEU A 251 4.99 -6.78 10.13
C LEU A 251 3.55 -6.68 10.66
N TYR A 252 2.71 -5.85 9.98
CA TYR A 252 1.34 -5.60 10.38
C TYR A 252 0.38 -5.79 9.20
N ALA A 253 -0.80 -6.37 9.51
CA ALA A 253 -1.86 -6.60 8.53
C ALA A 253 -3.25 -6.36 9.17
N PRO A 254 -4.10 -5.47 8.58
CA PRO A 254 -5.44 -5.21 9.09
C PRO A 254 -6.47 -6.26 8.68
N ASN A 255 -7.45 -6.51 9.56
CA ASN A 255 -8.57 -7.42 9.42
C ASN A 255 -9.89 -6.66 9.32
N ARG A 256 -10.56 -6.70 8.16
CA ARG A 256 -11.80 -5.96 7.84
C ARG A 256 -13.09 -6.71 8.21
N GLY A 257 -13.13 -7.41 9.26
CA GLY A 257 -14.28 -8.13 9.82
C GLY A 257 -14.08 -8.28 11.31
N HIS A 258 -12.89 -8.75 11.69
CA HIS A 258 -12.45 -8.75 13.08
C HIS A 258 -12.15 -7.34 13.61
N ASN A 259 -11.97 -6.36 12.72
CA ASN A 259 -11.67 -4.96 13.04
C ASN A 259 -10.46 -4.82 13.95
N SER A 260 -9.35 -5.39 13.52
CA SER A 260 -8.09 -5.40 14.25
C SER A 260 -6.89 -5.21 13.33
N ILE A 261 -5.74 -4.88 13.94
CA ILE A 261 -4.43 -5.00 13.32
C ILE A 261 -3.75 -6.23 13.91
N ALA A 262 -3.41 -7.20 13.05
CA ALA A 262 -2.55 -8.32 13.42
C ALA A 262 -1.09 -7.90 13.33
N GLY A 263 -0.31 -8.19 14.38
CA GLY A 263 1.13 -7.96 14.43
C GLY A 263 1.91 -9.27 14.39
N PHE A 264 3.07 -9.25 13.73
CA PHE A 264 3.99 -10.39 13.62
C PHE A 264 5.41 -9.96 13.87
N ALA A 265 6.15 -10.76 14.63
CA ALA A 265 7.60 -10.69 14.69
C ALA A 265 8.21 -11.47 13.52
N VAL A 266 9.26 -10.92 12.93
CA VAL A 266 10.01 -11.51 11.81
C VAL A 266 11.29 -12.12 12.34
N ASP A 267 11.48 -13.43 12.19
CA ASP A 267 12.72 -14.09 12.56
C ASP A 267 13.89 -13.60 11.70
N ALA A 268 14.93 -13.12 12.38
CA ALA A 268 16.07 -12.48 11.70
C ALA A 268 16.86 -13.42 10.79
N SER A 269 16.81 -14.73 10.98
CA SER A 269 17.54 -15.72 10.20
C SER A 269 16.76 -16.26 9.02
N SER A 270 15.49 -16.61 9.23
CA SER A 270 14.65 -17.32 8.28
C SER A 270 13.56 -16.45 7.62
N GLY A 271 13.28 -15.26 8.18
CA GLY A 271 12.15 -14.41 7.74
C GLY A 271 10.78 -14.96 8.16
N ARG A 272 10.72 -16.04 8.92
CA ARG A 272 9.43 -16.63 9.36
C ARG A 272 8.74 -15.71 10.35
N LEU A 273 7.41 -15.65 10.20
CA LEU A 273 6.53 -14.84 11.03
C LEU A 273 6.05 -15.62 12.25
N THR A 274 6.03 -14.94 13.40
CA THR A 274 5.37 -15.40 14.62
C THR A 274 4.37 -14.33 15.05
N ALA A 275 3.12 -14.71 15.29
CA ALA A 275 2.10 -13.76 15.74
C ALA A 275 2.46 -13.19 17.12
N ILE A 276 2.40 -11.86 17.26
CA ILE A 276 2.63 -11.15 18.52
C ILE A 276 1.33 -10.65 19.14
N GLY A 277 0.22 -10.74 18.42
CA GLY A 277 -1.11 -10.42 18.92
C GLY A 277 -1.95 -9.60 17.94
N HIS A 278 -3.08 -9.15 18.45
CA HIS A 278 -4.06 -8.34 17.74
C HIS A 278 -4.43 -7.14 18.59
N VAL A 279 -4.55 -5.97 17.97
CA VAL A 279 -5.11 -4.77 18.62
C VAL A 279 -6.40 -4.39 17.91
N ALA A 280 -7.45 -4.07 18.68
CA ALA A 280 -8.70 -3.58 18.13
C ALA A 280 -8.47 -2.22 17.44
N THR A 281 -9.20 -1.97 16.35
CA THR A 281 -9.14 -0.72 15.60
C THR A 281 -10.52 -0.32 15.10
N GLU A 282 -10.61 0.81 14.39
CA GLU A 282 -11.83 1.32 13.77
C GLU A 282 -12.42 0.31 12.78
N ALA A 283 -13.75 0.35 12.60
CA ALA A 283 -14.44 -0.64 11.77
C ALA A 283 -14.00 -0.57 10.30
N ARG A 284 -13.78 -1.75 9.72
CA ARG A 284 -13.31 -1.98 8.36
C ARG A 284 -11.99 -1.24 8.06
N PRO A 285 -10.89 -1.60 8.73
CA PRO A 285 -9.60 -0.94 8.54
C PRO A 285 -9.07 -1.23 7.12
N SER A 286 -9.34 -0.31 6.19
CA SER A 286 -9.01 -0.48 4.77
C SER A 286 -7.62 0.03 4.43
N ALA A 287 -7.12 1.00 5.18
CA ALA A 287 -5.80 1.60 4.99
C ALA A 287 -5.12 1.85 6.32
N PHE A 288 -3.80 1.76 6.32
CA PHE A 288 -2.97 2.14 7.46
C PHE A 288 -1.58 2.57 6.99
N SER A 289 -0.84 3.26 7.85
CA SER A 289 0.56 3.60 7.62
C SER A 289 1.35 3.54 8.90
N LEU A 290 2.57 3.01 8.83
CA LEU A 290 3.60 3.28 9.81
C LEU A 290 4.21 4.66 9.53
N ASP A 291 4.71 5.33 10.56
CA ASP A 291 5.60 6.46 10.36
C ASP A 291 6.96 5.99 9.81
N PRO A 292 7.76 6.87 9.19
CA PRO A 292 9.02 6.49 8.55
C PRO A 292 10.05 5.83 9.46
N GLU A 293 9.99 6.04 10.78
CA GLU A 293 10.86 5.40 11.77
C GLU A 293 10.25 4.14 12.39
N GLY A 294 8.94 3.90 12.18
CA GLY A 294 8.23 2.74 12.71
C GLY A 294 7.88 2.83 14.20
N HIS A 295 7.81 4.04 14.76
CA HIS A 295 7.42 4.27 16.16
C HIS A 295 5.91 4.36 16.36
N PHE A 296 5.16 4.71 15.32
CA PHE A 296 3.71 4.89 15.34
C PHE A 296 3.05 4.20 14.15
N LEU A 297 1.82 3.74 14.37
CA LEU A 297 0.95 3.18 13.35
C LEU A 297 -0.39 3.93 13.37
N PHE A 298 -0.93 4.23 12.19
CA PHE A 298 -2.18 4.93 12.00
C PHE A 298 -3.09 4.11 11.11
N ALA A 299 -4.29 3.76 11.58
CA ALA A 299 -5.23 2.90 10.86
C ALA A 299 -6.58 3.58 10.66
N ALA A 300 -7.04 3.64 9.42
CA ALA A 300 -8.28 4.29 9.03
C ALA A 300 -9.42 3.29 8.88
N GLY A 301 -10.52 3.51 9.59
CA GLY A 301 -11.78 2.76 9.48
C GLY A 301 -12.69 3.38 8.42
N SER A 302 -12.88 2.66 7.30
CA SER A 302 -13.69 3.18 6.19
C SER A 302 -15.19 3.20 6.44
N GLU A 303 -15.67 2.61 7.54
CA GLU A 303 -17.07 2.63 7.97
C GLU A 303 -17.31 3.54 9.18
N THR A 304 -16.26 4.05 9.84
CA THR A 304 -16.37 4.91 11.01
C THR A 304 -15.91 6.33 10.76
N ASP A 305 -15.32 6.61 9.58
CA ASP A 305 -14.81 7.93 9.20
C ASP A 305 -13.75 8.47 10.19
N ARG A 306 -13.00 7.53 10.80
CA ARG A 306 -12.05 7.80 11.87
C ARG A 306 -10.69 7.16 11.58
N LEU A 307 -9.67 7.72 12.21
CA LEU A 307 -8.30 7.25 12.19
C LEU A 307 -7.83 6.98 13.62
N ALA A 308 -7.49 5.74 13.92
CA ALA A 308 -6.90 5.35 15.20
C ALA A 308 -5.38 5.39 15.10
N SER A 309 -4.72 5.85 16.17
CA SER A 309 -3.25 5.90 16.29
C SER A 309 -2.76 4.96 17.39
N TYR A 310 -1.56 4.41 17.18
CA TYR A 310 -0.93 3.47 18.08
C TYR A 310 0.55 3.78 18.22
N ARG A 311 1.09 3.57 19.41
CA ARG A 311 2.54 3.49 19.64
C ARG A 311 3.00 2.06 19.37
N VAL A 312 4.07 1.93 18.60
CA VAL A 312 4.76 0.67 18.38
C VAL A 312 5.83 0.49 19.46
N ASN A 313 5.82 -0.63 20.15
CA ASN A 313 6.90 -0.99 21.05
C ASN A 313 8.08 -1.53 20.21
N SER A 314 9.23 -0.87 20.25
CA SER A 314 10.41 -1.20 19.42
C SER A 314 10.99 -2.59 19.70
N ASP A 315 10.79 -3.15 20.89
CA ASP A 315 11.37 -4.43 21.29
C ASP A 315 10.43 -5.61 21.00
N THR A 316 9.13 -5.38 21.11
CA THR A 316 8.12 -6.46 21.01
C THR A 316 7.20 -6.34 19.80
N GLY A 317 7.16 -5.18 19.11
CA GLY A 317 6.22 -4.88 18.06
C GLY A 317 4.78 -4.70 18.51
N ALA A 318 4.51 -4.77 19.82
CA ALA A 318 3.17 -4.62 20.35
C ALA A 318 2.64 -3.19 20.11
N LEU A 319 1.36 -3.10 19.73
CA LEU A 319 0.68 -1.83 19.50
C LEU A 319 -0.07 -1.40 20.76
N THR A 320 0.21 -0.17 21.23
CA THR A 320 -0.52 0.47 22.34
C THR A 320 -1.41 1.56 21.77
N PRO A 321 -2.75 1.49 21.93
CA PRO A 321 -3.65 2.54 21.48
C PRO A 321 -3.31 3.90 22.07
N LEU A 322 -3.41 4.96 21.27
CA LEU A 322 -3.25 6.35 21.69
C LEU A 322 -4.56 7.10 21.52
N GLU A 323 -4.74 7.78 20.40
CA GLU A 323 -5.89 8.64 20.12
C GLU A 323 -6.65 8.17 18.87
N THR A 324 -7.88 8.65 18.74
CA THR A 324 -8.69 8.47 17.54
C THR A 324 -9.19 9.82 17.04
N TYR A 325 -9.00 10.06 15.76
CA TYR A 325 -9.28 11.34 15.09
C TYR A 325 -10.46 11.19 14.11
N PRO A 326 -11.43 12.10 14.10
CA PRO A 326 -12.35 12.22 12.99
C PRO A 326 -11.56 12.76 11.78
N VAL A 327 -11.65 12.10 10.63
CA VAL A 327 -10.87 12.52 9.44
C VAL A 327 -11.75 12.88 8.25
N GLY A 328 -12.98 12.37 8.17
CA GLY A 328 -13.90 12.57 7.06
C GLY A 328 -14.30 11.26 6.40
N LYS A 329 -15.23 11.33 5.43
CA LYS A 329 -15.97 10.18 4.93
C LYS A 329 -15.11 9.23 4.11
N ARG A 330 -15.19 7.96 4.50
CA ARG A 330 -14.58 6.84 3.81
C ARG A 330 -13.09 7.03 3.52
N PRO A 331 -12.26 7.08 4.58
CA PRO A 331 -10.81 7.14 4.41
C PRO A 331 -10.31 5.86 3.74
N MET A 332 -9.64 5.99 2.58
CA MET A 332 -9.24 4.86 1.74
C MET A 332 -7.74 4.68 1.64
N TRP A 333 -6.96 5.70 1.98
CA TRP A 333 -5.51 5.62 2.04
C TRP A 333 -4.95 6.52 3.13
N VAL A 334 -3.91 6.02 3.79
CA VAL A 334 -3.10 6.77 4.75
C VAL A 334 -1.67 6.68 4.27
N LEU A 335 -1.00 7.82 4.10
CA LEU A 335 0.39 7.88 3.70
C LEU A 335 1.15 8.82 4.62
N MET A 336 2.14 8.28 5.34
CA MET A 336 3.04 9.03 6.22
C MET A 336 4.36 9.29 5.53
N THR A 337 4.91 10.47 5.74
CA THR A 337 6.24 10.84 5.23
C THR A 337 6.89 11.89 6.13
N HIS A 338 8.19 12.06 6.01
CA HIS A 338 8.86 13.28 6.45
C HIS A 338 9.29 14.10 5.22
N LEU A 339 9.17 15.41 5.26
CA LEU A 339 9.55 16.32 4.19
C LEU A 339 10.78 17.12 4.59
N GLY A 340 11.65 17.38 3.61
CA GLY A 340 12.90 18.11 3.81
C GLY A 340 14.04 17.19 4.29
N GLY A 341 14.95 16.89 3.41
CA GLY A 341 16.22 16.19 3.58
C GLY A 341 17.20 16.70 2.55
#